data_f8c83cfb6bd04756fb7ad9b439411bac
#
_entry.id   f8c83cfb6bd04756fb7ad9b439411bac
#
_cell.length_a   1.000
_cell.length_b   1.000
_cell.length_c   1.000
_cell.angle_alpha   90.00
_cell.angle_beta   90.00
_cell.angle_gamma   90.00
#
_symmetry.space_group_name_H-M   'P 1'
#
loop_
_entity.id
_entity.type
_entity.pdbx_description
1 polymer ?
#
loop_
_entity_poly.entity_id
_entity_poly.type
_entity_poly.pdbx_seq_one_letter_code
_entity_poly.pdbx_strand_id
1 'polypeptide(L)'
;MALKIPIIIVCVLTILALGGWYLVPKFLEQPSYKVLLKDGNIEIRQYDRILLQSVKVRGDQYQSIRQGFRPLVRFIGGKDRDGDKISMTAPVIQSAGDNEGDWVISFSMPSKYDKANLPAPRDPSIYTEDLEPMIAAVIRFSGKANEQPNTTAIVTEAATAIFNRGF
;
A
#
# COMPACT_ATOMS: atom_id res chain seq x y z
N MET A 1 -30.27 34.23 19.99
CA MET A 1 -30.57 33.06 19.16
C MET A 1 -29.61 32.90 17.95
N ALA A 2 -29.03 33.97 17.43
CA ALA A 2 -28.16 33.98 16.24
C ALA A 2 -26.81 33.24 16.37
N LEU A 3 -26.24 33.09 17.59
CA LEU A 3 -24.91 32.45 17.76
C LEU A 3 -24.93 30.93 17.74
N LYS A 4 -26.08 30.28 17.91
CA LYS A 4 -26.19 28.80 17.94
C LYS A 4 -26.11 28.15 16.54
N ILE A 5 -26.59 28.85 15.53
CA ILE A 5 -26.60 28.34 14.15
C ILE A 5 -25.17 28.14 13.58
N PRO A 6 -24.25 29.15 13.68
CA PRO A 6 -22.88 28.95 13.16
C PRO A 6 -22.12 27.85 13.91
N ILE A 7 -22.34 27.68 15.22
CA ILE A 7 -21.72 26.64 16.02
C ILE A 7 -22.17 25.23 15.50
N ILE A 8 -23.46 25.05 15.26
CA ILE A 8 -24.02 23.80 14.76
C ILE A 8 -23.42 23.48 13.38
N ILE A 9 -23.32 24.45 12.48
CA ILE A 9 -22.73 24.28 11.16
C ILE A 9 -21.26 23.85 11.27
N VAL A 10 -20.47 24.49 12.12
CA VAL A 10 -19.07 24.13 12.35
C VAL A 10 -18.96 22.68 12.88
N CYS A 11 -19.78 22.31 13.87
CA CYS A 11 -19.78 20.94 14.39
C CYS A 11 -20.13 19.90 13.33
N VAL A 12 -21.14 20.16 12.49
CA VAL A 12 -21.52 19.25 11.40
C VAL A 12 -20.41 19.12 10.37
N LEU A 13 -19.80 20.22 9.94
CA LEU A 13 -18.68 20.19 9.01
C LEU A 13 -17.47 19.44 9.58
N THR A 14 -17.18 19.60 10.87
CA THR A 14 -16.10 18.89 11.55
C THR A 14 -16.38 17.38 11.60
N ILE A 15 -17.61 16.98 11.94
CA ILE A 15 -18.02 15.57 11.96
C ILE A 15 -17.93 14.96 10.55
N LEU A 16 -18.38 15.67 9.53
CA LEU A 16 -18.28 15.22 8.13
C LEU A 16 -16.83 15.10 7.66
N ALA A 17 -15.97 16.04 8.02
CA ALA A 17 -14.54 15.99 7.69
C ALA A 17 -13.84 14.84 8.40
N LEU A 18 -14.08 14.62 9.69
CA LEU A 18 -13.52 13.51 10.45
C LEU A 18 -14.08 12.15 9.98
N GLY A 19 -15.37 12.09 9.69
CA GLY A 19 -16.01 10.90 9.13
C GLY A 19 -15.45 10.55 7.74
N GLY A 20 -15.30 11.54 6.86
CA GLY A 20 -14.67 11.40 5.57
C GLY A 20 -13.23 10.90 5.68
N TRP A 21 -12.43 11.53 6.55
CA TRP A 21 -11.04 11.11 6.81
C TRP A 21 -10.93 9.65 7.29
N TYR A 22 -11.84 9.22 8.15
CA TYR A 22 -11.85 7.84 8.67
C TYR A 22 -12.32 6.81 7.65
N LEU A 23 -13.25 7.18 6.77
CA LEU A 23 -13.87 6.25 5.81
C LEU A 23 -13.08 6.12 4.49
N VAL A 24 -12.44 7.20 4.01
CA VAL A 24 -11.71 7.19 2.73
C VAL A 24 -10.75 6.00 2.58
N PRO A 25 -9.90 5.63 3.56
CA PRO A 25 -9.00 4.50 3.41
C PRO A 25 -9.71 3.14 3.25
N LYS A 26 -10.96 3.03 3.72
CA LYS A 26 -11.74 1.78 3.64
C LYS A 26 -12.34 1.54 2.25
N PHE A 27 -12.41 2.59 1.42
CA PHE A 27 -12.93 2.51 0.06
C PHE A 27 -11.85 2.29 -1.00
N LEU A 28 -10.56 2.34 -0.61
CA LEU A 28 -9.48 2.05 -1.54
C LEU A 28 -9.42 0.55 -1.80
N GLU A 29 -9.36 0.19 -3.08
CA GLU A 29 -9.17 -1.21 -3.49
C GLU A 29 -7.83 -1.72 -2.95
N GLN A 30 -7.82 -2.95 -2.49
CA GLN A 30 -6.64 -3.65 -1.97
C GLN A 30 -6.45 -4.96 -2.75
N PRO A 31 -5.22 -5.46 -2.86
CA PRO A 31 -4.99 -6.79 -3.42
C PRO A 31 -5.82 -7.84 -2.70
N SER A 32 -6.46 -8.71 -3.47
CA SER A 32 -7.27 -9.80 -2.93
C SER A 32 -6.41 -10.81 -2.19
N TYR A 33 -6.88 -11.26 -1.03
CA TYR A 33 -6.23 -12.33 -0.28
C TYR A 33 -7.22 -13.16 0.53
N LYS A 34 -6.81 -14.38 0.85
CA LYS A 34 -7.50 -15.28 1.77
C LYS A 34 -6.63 -15.46 3.02
N VAL A 35 -7.21 -15.31 4.20
CA VAL A 35 -6.51 -15.63 5.46
C VAL A 35 -6.54 -17.13 5.66
N LEU A 36 -5.38 -17.75 5.68
CA LEU A 36 -5.21 -19.18 5.93
C LEU A 36 -5.10 -19.48 7.43
N LEU A 37 -4.39 -18.60 8.16
CA LEU A 37 -4.15 -18.70 9.58
C LEU A 37 -4.12 -17.31 10.21
N LYS A 38 -4.61 -17.22 11.44
CA LYS A 38 -4.50 -16.00 12.26
C LYS A 38 -4.08 -16.37 13.66
N ASP A 39 -3.04 -15.69 14.16
CA ASP A 39 -2.53 -15.82 15.53
C ASP A 39 -2.14 -14.44 16.06
N GLY A 40 -2.95 -13.91 16.96
CA GLY A 40 -2.77 -12.55 17.47
C GLY A 40 -2.79 -11.51 16.34
N ASN A 41 -1.66 -10.82 16.16
CA ASN A 41 -1.42 -9.80 15.14
C ASN A 41 -0.74 -10.34 13.87
N ILE A 42 -0.43 -11.65 13.83
CA ILE A 42 0.16 -12.34 12.69
C ILE A 42 -0.94 -13.03 11.89
N GLU A 43 -0.92 -12.86 10.58
CA GLU A 43 -1.81 -13.54 9.65
C GLU A 43 -0.98 -14.20 8.54
N ILE A 44 -1.29 -15.47 8.23
CA ILE A 44 -0.79 -16.11 7.01
C ILE A 44 -1.84 -15.89 5.94
N ARG A 45 -1.45 -15.20 4.88
CA ARG A 45 -2.34 -14.83 3.80
C ARG A 45 -1.89 -15.46 2.50
N GLN A 46 -2.84 -15.97 1.76
CA GLN A 46 -2.68 -16.34 0.36
C GLN A 46 -3.19 -15.17 -0.47
N TYR A 47 -2.28 -14.53 -1.21
CA TYR A 47 -2.60 -13.46 -2.15
C TYR A 47 -2.84 -14.03 -3.53
N ASP A 48 -3.81 -13.46 -4.22
CA ASP A 48 -3.98 -13.65 -5.65
C ASP A 48 -2.85 -12.91 -6.41
N ARG A 49 -2.83 -13.06 -7.72
CA ARG A 49 -1.91 -12.32 -8.60
C ARG A 49 -2.04 -10.81 -8.38
N ILE A 50 -0.91 -10.12 -8.26
CA ILE A 50 -0.87 -8.67 -8.01
C ILE A 50 -0.04 -7.99 -9.10
N LEU A 51 -0.66 -7.11 -9.87
CA LEU A 51 0.03 -6.26 -10.82
C LEU A 51 0.51 -5.00 -10.11
N LEU A 52 1.79 -4.70 -10.19
CA LEU A 52 2.43 -3.54 -9.55
C LEU A 52 3.00 -2.58 -10.60
N GLN A 53 2.93 -1.30 -10.31
CA GLN A 53 3.80 -0.29 -10.89
C GLN A 53 4.81 0.15 -9.85
N SER A 54 6.09 0.05 -10.19
CA SER A 54 7.20 0.14 -9.26
C SER A 54 8.24 1.14 -9.72
N VAL A 55 8.92 1.79 -8.77
CA VAL A 55 10.05 2.70 -9.01
C VAL A 55 11.17 2.35 -8.05
N LYS A 56 12.39 2.20 -8.57
CA LYS A 56 13.61 2.08 -7.75
C LYS A 56 14.09 3.48 -7.35
N VAL A 57 14.36 3.67 -6.06
CA VAL A 57 14.87 4.92 -5.50
C VAL A 57 15.99 4.63 -4.52
N ARG A 58 16.92 5.59 -4.33
CA ARG A 58 18.02 5.44 -3.40
C ARG A 58 17.98 6.53 -2.34
N GLY A 59 18.29 6.17 -1.10
CA GLY A 59 18.32 7.09 0.03
C GLY A 59 17.91 6.45 1.34
N ASP A 60 17.57 7.27 2.33
CA ASP A 60 16.96 6.77 3.55
C ASP A 60 15.51 6.31 3.30
N GLN A 61 15.03 5.43 4.15
CA GLN A 61 13.73 4.79 4.01
C GLN A 61 12.57 5.79 3.87
N TYR A 62 12.57 6.84 4.66
CA TYR A 62 11.47 7.80 4.70
C TYR A 62 11.45 8.74 3.48
N GLN A 63 12.62 9.20 3.05
CA GLN A 63 12.75 10.03 1.85
C GLN A 63 12.42 9.23 0.58
N SER A 64 12.81 7.96 0.55
CA SER A 64 12.56 7.06 -0.58
C SER A 64 11.07 6.88 -0.86
N ILE A 65 10.22 6.77 0.17
CA ILE A 65 8.75 6.75 -0.03
C ILE A 65 8.30 8.00 -0.79
N ARG A 66 8.74 9.19 -0.39
CA ARG A 66 8.30 10.44 -1.03
C ARG A 66 8.83 10.58 -2.46
N GLN A 67 10.05 10.11 -2.72
CA GLN A 67 10.65 10.15 -4.06
C GLN A 67 9.93 9.22 -5.02
N GLY A 68 9.69 7.97 -4.63
CA GLY A 68 9.01 6.97 -5.46
C GLY A 68 7.51 7.22 -5.61
N PHE A 69 6.87 7.84 -4.63
CA PHE A 69 5.45 8.15 -4.67
C PHE A 69 5.07 9.13 -5.79
N ARG A 70 5.88 10.14 -6.05
CA ARG A 70 5.59 11.19 -7.04
C ARG A 70 5.40 10.67 -8.47
N PRO A 71 6.35 9.92 -9.07
CA PRO A 71 6.16 9.39 -10.42
C PRO A 71 4.96 8.46 -10.49
N LEU A 72 4.72 7.62 -9.49
CA LEU A 72 3.58 6.70 -9.47
C LEU A 72 2.23 7.44 -9.42
N VAL A 73 2.11 8.51 -8.63
CA VAL A 73 0.90 9.36 -8.60
C VAL A 73 0.67 10.06 -9.94
N ARG A 74 1.74 10.54 -10.59
CA ARG A 74 1.62 11.16 -11.93
C ARG A 74 1.15 10.14 -12.96
N PHE A 75 1.66 8.91 -12.89
CA PHE A 75 1.23 7.81 -13.73
C PHE A 75 -0.26 7.50 -13.55
N ILE A 76 -0.74 7.21 -12.33
CA ILE A 76 -2.16 6.91 -12.10
C ILE A 76 -3.07 8.12 -12.39
N GLY A 77 -2.56 9.34 -12.20
CA GLY A 77 -3.25 10.58 -12.51
C GLY A 77 -3.40 10.90 -14.00
N GLY A 78 -2.82 10.08 -14.89
CA GLY A 78 -2.88 10.28 -16.34
C GLY A 78 -1.96 11.38 -16.87
N LYS A 79 -0.99 11.88 -16.08
CA LYS A 79 -0.04 12.93 -16.51
C LYS A 79 1.17 12.38 -17.27
N ASP A 80 1.54 11.13 -16.99
CA ASP A 80 2.70 10.47 -17.59
C ASP A 80 2.33 9.28 -18.48
N ARG A 81 1.11 9.28 -19.02
CA ARG A 81 0.58 8.31 -19.96
C ARG A 81 -0.65 8.85 -20.70
N ASP A 82 -1.12 8.13 -21.68
CA ASP A 82 -2.41 8.36 -22.30
C ASP A 82 -3.54 7.63 -21.54
N GLY A 83 -4.76 8.12 -21.72
CA GLY A 83 -5.96 7.50 -21.17
C GLY A 83 -6.42 8.08 -19.83
N ASP A 84 -7.52 7.53 -19.33
CA ASP A 84 -8.22 7.98 -18.14
C ASP A 84 -7.43 7.72 -16.85
N LYS A 85 -7.77 8.43 -15.77
CA LYS A 85 -7.17 8.22 -14.46
C LYS A 85 -7.39 6.79 -13.98
N ILE A 86 -6.33 6.21 -13.40
CA ILE A 86 -6.39 4.96 -12.67
C ILE A 86 -6.70 5.27 -11.21
N SER A 87 -7.64 4.54 -10.63
CA SER A 87 -8.00 4.71 -9.22
C SER A 87 -6.82 4.37 -8.31
N MET A 88 -6.64 5.15 -7.25
CA MET A 88 -5.67 4.82 -6.21
C MET A 88 -6.09 3.53 -5.49
N THR A 89 -5.11 2.72 -5.14
CA THR A 89 -5.26 1.50 -4.34
C THR A 89 -4.49 1.63 -3.02
N ALA A 90 -4.65 0.69 -2.14
CA ALA A 90 -3.91 0.58 -0.89
C ALA A 90 -3.44 -0.88 -0.67
N PRO A 91 -2.34 -1.08 0.04
CA PRO A 91 -1.39 -0.09 0.56
C PRO A 91 -0.40 0.40 -0.49
N VAL A 92 0.36 1.46 -0.17
CA VAL A 92 1.64 1.74 -0.82
C VAL A 92 2.65 0.75 -0.29
N ILE A 93 3.34 0.07 -1.18
CA ILE A 93 4.32 -0.96 -0.84
C ILE A 93 5.73 -0.34 -0.89
N GLN A 94 6.53 -0.60 0.13
CA GLN A 94 7.95 -0.31 0.15
C GLN A 94 8.71 -1.58 0.47
N SER A 95 9.68 -1.92 -0.36
CA SER A 95 10.58 -3.05 -0.14
C SER A 95 12.04 -2.63 -0.30
N ALA A 96 12.95 -3.39 0.30
CA ALA A 96 14.38 -3.22 0.06
C ALA A 96 14.68 -3.53 -1.43
N GLY A 97 15.61 -2.75 -2.00
CA GLY A 97 16.15 -3.02 -3.33
C GLY A 97 17.35 -3.97 -3.27
N ASP A 98 18.10 -4.02 -4.38
CA ASP A 98 19.19 -4.99 -4.57
C ASP A 98 20.43 -4.67 -3.74
N ASN A 99 20.63 -3.38 -3.37
CA ASN A 99 21.78 -2.93 -2.60
C ASN A 99 21.33 -2.20 -1.32
N GLU A 100 22.26 -2.02 -0.40
CA GLU A 100 22.02 -1.20 0.78
C GLU A 100 21.67 0.25 0.39
N GLY A 101 20.60 0.77 0.96
CA GLY A 101 20.05 2.09 0.65
C GLY A 101 19.23 2.17 -0.63
N ASP A 102 19.04 1.06 -1.36
CA ASP A 102 18.11 0.99 -2.46
C ASP A 102 16.72 0.55 -1.96
N TRP A 103 15.68 1.19 -2.46
CA TRP A 103 14.30 0.92 -2.13
C TRP A 103 13.44 0.80 -3.39
N VAL A 104 12.43 -0.04 -3.32
CA VAL A 104 11.39 -0.13 -4.35
C VAL A 104 10.08 0.36 -3.75
N ILE A 105 9.48 1.35 -4.41
CA ILE A 105 8.15 1.87 -4.05
C ILE A 105 7.19 1.40 -5.11
N SER A 106 6.07 0.80 -4.69
CA SER A 106 5.12 0.19 -5.61
C SER A 106 3.68 0.54 -5.26
N PHE A 107 2.86 0.70 -6.30
CA PHE A 107 1.41 0.74 -6.21
C PHE A 107 0.85 -0.52 -6.84
N SER A 108 -0.05 -1.21 -6.13
CA SER A 108 -0.85 -2.25 -6.77
C SER A 108 -1.83 -1.61 -7.75
N MET A 109 -2.03 -2.23 -8.90
CA MET A 109 -3.02 -1.76 -9.84
C MET A 109 -4.40 -2.32 -9.47
N PRO A 110 -5.49 -1.58 -9.75
CA PRO A 110 -6.85 -2.11 -9.61
C PRO A 110 -7.02 -3.43 -10.34
N SER A 111 -7.82 -4.33 -9.80
CA SER A 111 -8.03 -5.70 -10.31
C SER A 111 -8.50 -5.80 -11.76
N LYS A 112 -9.07 -4.71 -12.29
CA LYS A 112 -9.48 -4.61 -13.72
C LYS A 112 -8.30 -4.53 -14.69
N TYR A 113 -7.07 -4.31 -14.22
CA TYR A 113 -5.87 -4.21 -15.05
C TYR A 113 -5.05 -5.50 -15.01
N ASP A 114 -4.51 -5.84 -16.16
CA ASP A 114 -3.51 -6.85 -16.39
C ASP A 114 -2.36 -6.28 -17.26
N LYS A 115 -1.33 -7.07 -17.55
CA LYS A 115 -0.22 -6.62 -18.41
C LYS A 115 -0.64 -6.20 -19.82
N ALA A 116 -1.73 -6.74 -20.34
CA ALA A 116 -2.16 -6.50 -21.71
C ALA A 116 -2.94 -5.17 -21.83
N ASN A 117 -3.67 -4.78 -20.78
CA ASN A 117 -4.53 -3.61 -20.80
C ASN A 117 -4.04 -2.44 -19.94
N LEU A 118 -2.98 -2.61 -19.15
CA LEU A 118 -2.40 -1.52 -18.38
C LEU A 118 -1.65 -0.56 -19.31
N PRO A 119 -2.00 0.73 -19.33
CA PRO A 119 -1.28 1.70 -20.14
C PRO A 119 0.21 1.78 -19.76
N ALA A 120 1.08 1.85 -20.77
CA ALA A 120 2.52 1.98 -20.56
C ALA A 120 2.86 3.35 -19.94
N PRO A 121 3.75 3.41 -18.94
CA PRO A 121 4.27 4.67 -18.42
C PRO A 121 5.18 5.35 -19.46
N ARG A 122 5.13 6.68 -19.54
CA ARG A 122 6.11 7.48 -20.31
C ARG A 122 7.40 7.71 -19.53
N ASP A 123 7.32 7.71 -18.22
CA ASP A 123 8.49 7.82 -17.35
C ASP A 123 9.24 6.49 -17.32
N PRO A 124 10.49 6.43 -17.84
CA PRO A 124 11.26 5.18 -17.93
C PRO A 124 11.70 4.65 -16.56
N SER A 125 11.57 5.43 -15.50
CA SER A 125 11.86 4.97 -14.13
C SER A 125 10.76 4.05 -13.58
N ILE A 126 9.57 4.07 -14.18
CA ILE A 126 8.44 3.23 -13.77
C ILE A 126 8.49 1.92 -14.55
N TYR A 127 8.42 0.81 -13.85
CA TYR A 127 8.35 -0.52 -14.45
C TYR A 127 7.21 -1.33 -13.86
N THR A 128 6.72 -2.28 -14.64
CA THR A 128 5.62 -3.16 -14.25
C THR A 128 6.16 -4.46 -13.70
N GLU A 129 5.73 -4.83 -12.51
CA GLU A 129 5.94 -6.14 -11.92
C GLU A 129 4.62 -6.91 -11.82
N ASP A 130 4.71 -8.20 -11.98
CA ASP A 130 3.57 -9.08 -11.94
C ASP A 130 3.89 -10.20 -10.94
N LEU A 131 3.34 -10.06 -9.75
CA LEU A 131 3.55 -11.03 -8.70
C LEU A 131 2.56 -12.17 -8.87
N GLU A 132 3.09 -13.36 -9.06
CA GLU A 132 2.29 -14.59 -9.07
C GLU A 132 1.64 -14.81 -7.69
N PRO A 133 0.55 -15.59 -7.61
CA PRO A 133 -0.08 -15.92 -6.35
C PRO A 133 0.94 -16.45 -5.33
N MET A 134 0.90 -15.90 -4.12
CA MET A 134 1.90 -16.22 -3.09
C MET A 134 1.28 -16.35 -1.71
N ILE A 135 1.97 -17.05 -0.83
CA ILE A 135 1.66 -17.10 0.61
C ILE A 135 2.65 -16.18 1.34
N ALA A 136 2.13 -15.29 2.16
CA ALA A 136 2.93 -14.36 2.95
C ALA A 136 2.50 -14.35 4.42
N ALA A 137 3.47 -14.25 5.32
CA ALA A 137 3.25 -13.91 6.72
C ALA A 137 3.13 -12.38 6.83
N VAL A 138 2.04 -11.92 7.42
CA VAL A 138 1.70 -10.51 7.53
C VAL A 138 1.50 -10.15 8.99
N ILE A 139 2.17 -9.12 9.44
CA ILE A 139 1.93 -8.52 10.75
C ILE A 139 1.37 -7.11 10.59
N ARG A 140 0.39 -6.76 11.40
CA ARG A 140 -0.17 -5.41 11.45
C ARG A 140 0.29 -4.72 12.73
N PHE A 141 0.92 -3.58 12.58
CA PHE A 141 1.32 -2.74 13.71
C PHE A 141 0.91 -1.29 13.49
N SER A 142 0.86 -0.51 14.55
CA SER A 142 0.62 0.94 14.53
C SER A 142 1.76 1.62 15.28
N GLY A 143 2.31 2.70 14.70
CA GLY A 143 3.43 3.43 15.28
C GLY A 143 4.02 4.43 14.29
N LYS A 144 5.09 5.10 14.70
CA LYS A 144 5.84 5.99 13.79
C LYS A 144 6.70 5.15 12.86
N ALA A 145 6.89 5.61 11.63
CA ALA A 145 7.66 4.90 10.61
C ALA A 145 9.15 4.64 10.99
N ASN A 146 9.69 5.44 11.93
CA ASN A 146 11.04 5.28 12.46
C ASN A 146 11.13 4.32 13.67
N GLU A 147 10.00 3.86 14.18
CA GLU A 147 9.90 2.90 15.28
C GLU A 147 9.52 1.52 14.74
N GLN A 148 10.18 1.07 13.69
CA GLN A 148 9.86 -0.25 13.12
C GLN A 148 10.18 -1.34 14.13
N PRO A 149 9.23 -2.27 14.36
CA PRO A 149 9.52 -3.45 15.17
C PRO A 149 10.65 -4.23 14.50
N ASN A 150 11.50 -4.85 15.30
CA ASN A 150 12.61 -5.66 14.81
C ASN A 150 12.09 -6.72 13.82
N THR A 151 12.28 -6.47 12.55
CA THR A 151 11.77 -7.32 11.46
C THR A 151 12.24 -8.76 11.59
N THR A 152 13.46 -8.96 12.11
CA THR A 152 14.02 -10.30 12.35
C THR A 152 13.22 -11.07 13.42
N ALA A 153 12.84 -10.42 14.52
CA ALA A 153 12.03 -11.05 15.56
C ALA A 153 10.64 -11.43 15.01
N ILE A 154 10.04 -10.57 14.22
CA ILE A 154 8.74 -10.78 13.59
C ILE A 154 8.77 -11.96 12.62
N VAL A 155 9.79 -12.02 11.75
CA VAL A 155 9.96 -13.12 10.79
C VAL A 155 10.18 -14.43 11.51
N THR A 156 10.96 -14.44 12.60
CA THR A 156 11.20 -15.63 13.43
C THR A 156 9.92 -16.11 14.10
N GLU A 157 9.13 -15.18 14.67
CA GLU A 157 7.85 -15.51 15.30
C GLU A 157 6.85 -16.08 14.29
N ALA A 158 6.74 -15.45 13.11
CA ALA A 158 5.89 -15.93 12.03
C ALA A 158 6.33 -17.31 11.52
N ALA A 159 7.64 -17.53 11.32
CA ALA A 159 8.19 -18.81 10.90
C ALA A 159 7.93 -19.91 11.95
N THR A 160 8.07 -19.58 13.23
CA THR A 160 7.78 -20.51 14.34
C THR A 160 6.29 -20.88 14.38
N ALA A 161 5.39 -19.90 14.17
CA ALA A 161 3.95 -20.14 14.13
C ALA A 161 3.54 -21.06 12.96
N ILE A 162 4.19 -20.89 11.79
CA ILE A 162 3.98 -21.75 10.62
C ILE A 162 4.48 -23.17 10.91
N PHE A 163 5.72 -23.30 11.42
CA PHE A 163 6.35 -24.61 11.69
C PHE A 163 5.58 -25.42 12.72
N ASN A 164 5.15 -24.80 13.83
CA ASN A 164 4.43 -25.47 14.91
C ASN A 164 3.03 -25.95 14.53
N ARG A 165 2.47 -25.48 13.41
CA ARG A 165 1.14 -25.87 12.92
C ARG A 165 1.16 -26.76 11.68
N GLY A 166 2.32 -27.20 11.21
CA GLY A 166 2.48 -28.26 10.21
C GLY A 166 2.11 -27.85 8.78
N PHE A 167 2.41 -26.60 8.40
CA PHE A 167 2.37 -26.15 7.01
C PHE A 167 3.71 -26.29 6.32
#